data_cff772f09f6edf828883bb61524770eb
#
_entry.id   cff772f09f6edf828883bb61524770eb
#
_cell.length_a   1.000
_cell.length_b   1.000
_cell.length_c   1.000
_cell.angle_alpha   90.00
_cell.angle_beta   90.00
_cell.angle_gamma   90.00
#
_symmetry.space_group_name_H-M   'P 1'
#
loop_
_entity.id
_entity.type
_entity.pdbx_description
1 polymer ?
#
loop_
_entity_poly.entity_id
_entity_poly.type
_entity_poly.pdbx_seq_one_letter_code
_entity_poly.pdbx_strand_id
1 'polypeptide(L)'
;MNFRFTLSACCCLAAFAYSAAYADSQRLAAVKTFADTVLDKAGDRYHGNAPSPLLANGIDPRTGQQVEWVFPDGRHSVLSNFSAQQNLMRVLVGLSNLTGDDKYKQRAQEMVRYYFDHYQDKSGLLIWGGHRFVDLKTLQPEGPSEKDRVHELKNAYPYYELMFAVDKPATARFIRGFWNAHVYNWKTMETSRHGEYGKAMGKLWENNFTQQPPFFATKGLSFLNAGNDLIYSASMLYEYNHETGALVWAKRLAQQYVLPRDKKTDLGVYQFTQALKRAETTDDSDTNSKYGDRAQRQFGPEFGPDALEGNMLLKGRSSTIYSENALMQLSLAASLGADGAEIKKWTLDGLKAFAHYAYNPGDNTFRPLLANGTDLSNYTLARDGYYGKKGTVLKPYPAGSDFLLSYARAYTLEQDGALWDVARGIAKGQGLGDVGDMNGEHIKVDLATRNSDPYAIFALIDLWQATKRPAYLDIAQKVADNILAHHRLNGFFVDSPDIQYASIDNISPYALLALEATLQKKTDAVAPFLNGSGFTEGAYRMPDGSARVSTRDNELFALKMGEQLKPNGKK
;
A
#
# COMPACT_ATOMS: atom_id res chain seq x y z
N MET A 1 56.06 -40.97 41.21
CA MET A 1 56.04 -39.52 41.38
C MET A 1 55.07 -38.97 40.38
N ASN A 2 53.95 -38.56 40.86
CA ASN A 2 52.83 -37.76 40.37
C ASN A 2 52.88 -37.19 38.98
N PHE A 3 51.88 -37.57 38.17
CA PHE A 3 51.20 -36.75 37.18
C PHE A 3 49.70 -37.03 37.27
N ARG A 4 48.99 -36.20 37.97
CA ARG A 4 47.54 -35.99 37.90
C ARG A 4 47.30 -34.51 37.93
N PHE A 5 46.35 -34.05 37.16
CA PHE A 5 45.74 -32.76 36.94
C PHE A 5 46.05 -32.13 35.57
N THR A 6 45.07 -32.26 34.68
CA THR A 6 44.43 -31.19 33.93
C THR A 6 43.56 -31.77 32.81
N LEU A 7 42.37 -32.27 33.19
CA LEU A 7 41.31 -32.59 32.23
C LEU A 7 39.96 -32.31 32.90
N SER A 8 39.71 -31.07 33.27
CA SER A 8 38.38 -30.72 33.82
C SER A 8 37.95 -29.27 33.56
N ALA A 9 38.66 -28.50 32.72
CA ALA A 9 38.32 -27.11 32.46
C ALA A 9 37.76 -26.86 31.04
N CYS A 10 37.83 -27.81 30.10
CA CYS A 10 37.36 -27.62 28.74
C CYS A 10 35.89 -28.04 28.49
N CYS A 11 35.27 -28.81 29.36
CA CYS A 11 33.88 -29.24 29.13
C CYS A 11 32.81 -28.25 29.60
N CYS A 12 33.14 -27.29 30.48
CA CYS A 12 32.17 -26.32 30.97
C CYS A 12 32.00 -25.11 30.05
N LEU A 13 32.98 -24.78 29.21
CA LEU A 13 32.89 -23.67 28.25
C LEU A 13 32.11 -24.03 26.96
N ALA A 14 32.07 -25.32 26.59
CA ALA A 14 31.28 -25.77 25.43
C ALA A 14 29.78 -25.91 25.75
N ALA A 15 29.40 -26.12 27.00
CA ALA A 15 28.00 -26.21 27.42
C ALA A 15 27.31 -24.83 27.55
N PHE A 16 28.07 -23.77 27.82
CA PHE A 16 27.53 -22.40 27.85
C PHE A 16 27.37 -21.78 26.47
N ALA A 17 28.05 -22.26 25.44
CA ALA A 17 27.88 -21.79 24.05
C ALA A 17 26.68 -22.43 23.34
N TYR A 18 26.10 -23.51 23.84
CA TYR A 18 24.96 -24.22 23.25
C TYR A 18 23.62 -23.85 23.88
N SER A 19 23.58 -23.13 24.98
CA SER A 19 22.33 -22.67 25.61
C SER A 19 22.01 -21.18 25.34
N ALA A 20 22.78 -20.48 24.50
CA ALA A 20 22.40 -19.21 23.91
C ALA A 20 21.52 -19.41 22.67
N ALA A 21 20.84 -20.56 22.57
CA ALA A 21 19.85 -20.83 21.54
C ALA A 21 18.59 -20.01 21.83
N TYR A 22 18.50 -18.85 21.18
CA TYR A 22 17.27 -18.22 20.72
C TYR A 22 16.13 -18.10 21.75
N ALA A 23 16.30 -17.25 22.74
CA ALA A 23 15.14 -16.51 23.22
C ALA A 23 14.69 -15.64 22.04
N ASP A 24 13.47 -15.87 21.52
CA ASP A 24 12.87 -14.98 20.52
C ASP A 24 13.04 -13.52 20.99
N SER A 25 13.49 -12.64 20.13
CA SER A 25 13.53 -11.22 20.49
C SER A 25 12.12 -10.77 20.88
N GLN A 26 12.01 -9.76 21.70
CA GLN A 26 10.71 -9.21 22.10
C GLN A 26 9.87 -8.83 20.88
N ARG A 27 10.50 -8.38 19.78
CA ARG A 27 9.85 -8.04 18.51
C ARG A 27 9.30 -9.27 17.81
N LEU A 28 10.12 -10.31 17.67
CA LEU A 28 9.66 -11.57 17.04
C LEU A 28 8.55 -12.23 17.87
N ALA A 29 8.68 -12.24 19.19
CA ALA A 29 7.64 -12.75 20.10
C ALA A 29 6.33 -11.97 19.94
N ALA A 30 6.39 -10.64 19.76
CA ALA A 30 5.20 -9.81 19.53
C ALA A 30 4.53 -10.12 18.17
N VAL A 31 5.31 -10.35 17.11
CA VAL A 31 4.77 -10.73 15.79
C VAL A 31 4.15 -12.13 15.84
N LYS A 32 4.77 -13.10 16.52
CA LYS A 32 4.17 -14.43 16.75
C LYS A 32 2.86 -14.32 17.50
N THR A 33 2.84 -13.58 18.61
CA THR A 33 1.60 -13.33 19.38
C THR A 33 0.51 -12.71 18.52
N PHE A 34 0.85 -11.74 17.68
CA PHE A 34 -0.11 -11.13 16.75
C PHE A 34 -0.66 -12.17 15.76
N ALA A 35 0.21 -12.92 15.11
CA ALA A 35 -0.20 -13.93 14.14
C ALA A 35 -1.10 -14.99 14.78
N ASP A 36 -0.71 -15.53 15.95
CA ASP A 36 -1.52 -16.52 16.67
C ASP A 36 -2.88 -15.93 17.10
N THR A 37 -2.90 -14.67 17.59
CA THR A 37 -4.14 -13.99 17.99
C THR A 37 -5.06 -13.75 16.80
N VAL A 38 -4.51 -13.33 15.66
CA VAL A 38 -5.30 -13.13 14.41
C VAL A 38 -5.89 -14.46 13.96
N LEU A 39 -5.09 -15.52 13.90
CA LEU A 39 -5.58 -16.84 13.45
C LEU A 39 -6.65 -17.42 14.39
N ASP A 40 -6.57 -17.15 15.69
CA ASP A 40 -7.57 -17.56 16.68
C ASP A 40 -8.83 -16.69 16.62
N LYS A 41 -8.70 -15.36 16.64
CA LYS A 41 -9.85 -14.45 16.81
C LYS A 41 -10.54 -14.09 15.50
N ALA A 42 -9.79 -13.96 14.39
CA ALA A 42 -10.37 -13.61 13.09
C ALA A 42 -10.87 -14.84 12.31
N GLY A 43 -10.53 -16.05 12.71
CA GLY A 43 -10.93 -17.29 12.02
C GLY A 43 -12.45 -17.47 11.94
N ASP A 44 -12.88 -18.23 10.95
CA ASP A 44 -14.28 -18.61 10.78
C ASP A 44 -14.80 -19.39 12.00
N ARG A 45 -15.82 -18.87 12.66
CA ARG A 45 -16.47 -19.45 13.84
C ARG A 45 -17.95 -19.75 13.61
N TYR A 46 -18.42 -19.62 12.35
CA TYR A 46 -19.84 -19.73 12.00
C TYR A 46 -20.19 -21.10 11.44
N HIS A 47 -19.20 -21.87 10.94
CA HIS A 47 -19.42 -23.12 10.22
C HIS A 47 -19.04 -24.39 11.00
N GLY A 48 -19.04 -24.31 12.31
CA GLY A 48 -18.96 -25.46 13.21
C GLY A 48 -17.78 -26.41 12.93
N ASN A 49 -18.07 -27.64 12.54
CA ASN A 49 -17.05 -28.68 12.33
C ASN A 49 -16.33 -28.57 10.95
N ALA A 50 -16.72 -27.64 10.09
CA ALA A 50 -16.12 -27.43 8.78
C ALA A 50 -15.85 -25.94 8.53
N PRO A 51 -15.04 -25.27 9.39
CA PRO A 51 -14.75 -23.86 9.21
C PRO A 51 -13.95 -23.63 7.92
N SER A 52 -14.25 -22.52 7.24
CA SER A 52 -13.40 -22.06 6.15
C SER A 52 -12.05 -21.54 6.67
N PRO A 53 -11.00 -21.48 5.85
CA PRO A 53 -9.74 -20.88 6.25
C PRO A 53 -9.77 -19.34 6.28
N LEU A 54 -10.90 -18.71 5.93
CA LEU A 54 -11.04 -17.28 5.80
C LEU A 54 -10.94 -16.56 7.15
N LEU A 55 -10.55 -15.29 7.10
CA LEU A 55 -10.37 -14.42 8.26
C LEU A 55 -11.24 -13.17 8.13
N ALA A 56 -11.85 -12.74 9.22
CA ALA A 56 -12.49 -11.43 9.32
C ALA A 56 -11.43 -10.32 9.20
N ASN A 57 -11.73 -9.23 8.49
CA ASN A 57 -10.80 -8.11 8.28
C ASN A 57 -10.42 -7.38 9.57
N GLY A 58 -11.31 -7.34 10.54
CA GLY A 58 -11.10 -6.58 11.75
C GLY A 58 -11.71 -7.20 13.01
N ILE A 59 -11.04 -6.94 14.11
CA ILE A 59 -11.41 -7.43 15.44
C ILE A 59 -11.52 -6.24 16.40
N ASP A 60 -12.49 -6.25 17.27
CA ASP A 60 -12.43 -5.38 18.45
C ASP A 60 -11.36 -5.92 19.41
N PRO A 61 -10.25 -5.21 19.59
CA PRO A 61 -9.10 -5.72 20.34
C PRO A 61 -9.36 -5.89 21.84
N ARG A 62 -10.45 -5.33 22.38
CA ARG A 62 -10.80 -5.45 23.80
C ARG A 62 -11.66 -6.67 24.09
N THR A 63 -12.59 -6.95 23.18
CA THR A 63 -13.53 -8.06 23.35
C THR A 63 -13.11 -9.33 22.62
N GLY A 64 -12.21 -9.21 21.63
CA GLY A 64 -11.85 -10.30 20.73
C GLY A 64 -12.97 -10.69 19.76
N GLN A 65 -14.03 -9.86 19.66
CA GLN A 65 -15.14 -10.10 18.73
C GLN A 65 -14.78 -9.60 17.33
N GLN A 66 -15.24 -10.33 16.32
CA GLN A 66 -15.16 -9.91 14.94
C GLN A 66 -16.07 -8.71 14.70
N VAL A 67 -15.54 -7.69 14.00
CA VAL A 67 -16.30 -6.47 13.73
C VAL A 67 -17.37 -6.74 12.67
N GLU A 68 -18.59 -6.35 12.97
CA GLU A 68 -19.74 -6.51 12.11
C GLU A 68 -20.12 -5.19 11.45
N TRP A 69 -20.32 -5.25 10.13
CA TRP A 69 -20.91 -4.13 9.38
C TRP A 69 -22.42 -4.22 9.40
N VAL A 70 -23.07 -3.07 9.60
CA VAL A 70 -24.53 -2.94 9.54
C VAL A 70 -24.89 -2.06 8.35
N PHE A 71 -25.39 -2.66 7.28
CA PHE A 71 -25.75 -1.95 6.07
C PHE A 71 -27.05 -1.14 6.25
N PRO A 72 -27.26 -0.05 5.46
CA PRO A 72 -28.47 0.76 5.53
C PRO A 72 -29.78 -0.01 5.29
N ASP A 73 -29.71 -1.09 4.50
CA ASP A 73 -30.84 -2.00 4.24
C ASP A 73 -31.12 -3.00 5.37
N GLY A 74 -30.35 -2.94 6.45
CA GLY A 74 -30.50 -3.82 7.62
C GLY A 74 -29.72 -5.12 7.55
N ARG A 75 -28.94 -5.39 6.47
CA ARG A 75 -28.03 -6.54 6.42
C ARG A 75 -26.92 -6.39 7.44
N HIS A 76 -26.47 -7.51 7.99
CA HIS A 76 -25.34 -7.63 8.88
C HIS A 76 -24.29 -8.55 8.27
N SER A 77 -23.04 -8.12 8.20
CA SER A 77 -21.97 -8.89 7.58
C SER A 77 -20.66 -8.79 8.36
N VAL A 78 -19.96 -9.90 8.49
CA VAL A 78 -18.56 -9.93 8.93
C VAL A 78 -17.70 -10.04 7.69
N LEU A 79 -17.02 -8.94 7.34
CA LEU A 79 -16.27 -8.85 6.10
C LEU A 79 -15.01 -9.71 6.14
N SER A 80 -14.84 -10.54 5.11
CA SER A 80 -13.60 -11.18 4.72
C SER A 80 -13.24 -10.72 3.31
N ASN A 81 -12.25 -9.85 3.16
CA ASN A 81 -11.79 -9.34 1.88
C ASN A 81 -10.31 -9.65 1.67
N PHE A 82 -10.02 -10.69 0.94
CA PHE A 82 -8.65 -11.16 0.75
C PHE A 82 -7.73 -10.12 0.12
N SER A 83 -8.25 -9.20 -0.71
CA SER A 83 -7.45 -8.09 -1.25
C SER A 83 -6.93 -7.13 -0.16
N ALA A 84 -7.63 -7.04 0.98
CA ALA A 84 -7.27 -6.23 2.13
C ALA A 84 -6.51 -7.03 3.23
N GLN A 85 -5.93 -8.18 2.87
CA GLN A 85 -5.19 -9.07 3.79
C GLN A 85 -3.80 -9.43 3.26
N GLN A 86 -3.29 -8.69 2.27
CA GLN A 86 -2.07 -9.07 1.55
C GLN A 86 -0.80 -8.80 2.35
N ASN A 87 -0.79 -7.80 3.25
CA ASN A 87 0.32 -7.61 4.19
C ASN A 87 0.34 -8.73 5.23
N LEU A 88 -0.81 -9.15 5.74
CA LEU A 88 -0.91 -10.31 6.63
C LEU A 88 -0.34 -11.57 5.97
N MET A 89 -0.67 -11.83 4.69
CA MET A 89 -0.12 -12.99 3.98
C MET A 89 1.41 -12.97 3.94
N ARG A 90 2.01 -11.80 3.68
CA ARG A 90 3.47 -11.63 3.70
C ARG A 90 4.06 -11.82 5.10
N VAL A 91 3.38 -11.35 6.14
CA VAL A 91 3.78 -11.59 7.54
C VAL A 91 3.74 -13.07 7.88
N LEU A 92 2.65 -13.78 7.55
CA LEU A 92 2.52 -15.21 7.84
C LEU A 92 3.61 -16.05 7.15
N VAL A 93 3.82 -15.81 5.85
CA VAL A 93 4.87 -16.51 5.09
C VAL A 93 6.26 -16.17 5.64
N GLY A 94 6.54 -14.87 5.86
CA GLY A 94 7.81 -14.42 6.40
C GLY A 94 8.11 -14.96 7.79
N LEU A 95 7.08 -15.04 8.63
CA LEU A 95 7.21 -15.61 9.99
C LEU A 95 7.60 -17.10 9.93
N SER A 96 6.95 -17.89 9.06
CA SER A 96 7.34 -19.28 8.84
C SER A 96 8.77 -19.41 8.31
N ASN A 97 9.13 -18.61 7.30
CA ASN A 97 10.48 -18.65 6.73
C ASN A 97 11.57 -18.26 7.75
N LEU A 98 11.27 -17.32 8.64
CA LEU A 98 12.23 -16.86 9.64
C LEU A 98 12.38 -17.83 10.82
N THR A 99 11.29 -18.45 11.26
CA THR A 99 11.22 -19.28 12.47
C THR A 99 11.31 -20.79 12.21
N GLY A 100 10.97 -21.24 11.00
CA GLY A 100 10.83 -22.68 10.67
C GLY A 100 9.50 -23.28 11.13
N ASP A 101 8.56 -22.51 11.68
CA ASP A 101 7.22 -22.98 12.02
C ASP A 101 6.28 -22.82 10.83
N ASP A 102 6.01 -23.89 10.11
CA ASP A 102 5.25 -23.89 8.86
C ASP A 102 3.76 -23.56 9.00
N LYS A 103 3.20 -23.59 10.23
CA LYS A 103 1.75 -23.39 10.44
C LYS A 103 1.21 -22.08 9.84
N TYR A 104 1.99 -21.00 9.89
CA TYR A 104 1.57 -19.70 9.39
C TYR A 104 1.51 -19.68 7.85
N LYS A 105 2.55 -20.20 7.20
CA LYS A 105 2.60 -20.32 5.73
C LYS A 105 1.53 -21.27 5.22
N GLN A 106 1.30 -22.39 5.90
CA GLN A 106 0.24 -23.33 5.57
C GLN A 106 -1.13 -22.64 5.59
N ARG A 107 -1.41 -21.85 6.65
CA ARG A 107 -2.67 -21.11 6.72
C ARG A 107 -2.82 -20.11 5.55
N ALA A 108 -1.77 -19.37 5.23
CA ALA A 108 -1.79 -18.46 4.09
C ALA A 108 -2.05 -19.21 2.76
N GLN A 109 -1.45 -20.38 2.56
CA GLN A 109 -1.67 -21.23 1.40
C GLN A 109 -3.10 -21.78 1.33
N GLU A 110 -3.67 -22.21 2.46
CA GLU A 110 -5.07 -22.67 2.56
C GLU A 110 -6.04 -21.56 2.17
N MET A 111 -5.82 -20.33 2.61
CA MET A 111 -6.65 -19.18 2.25
C MET A 111 -6.60 -18.91 0.76
N VAL A 112 -5.42 -18.88 0.15
CA VAL A 112 -5.25 -18.68 -1.31
C VAL A 112 -5.97 -19.80 -2.07
N ARG A 113 -5.77 -21.07 -1.69
CA ARG A 113 -6.43 -22.22 -2.31
C ARG A 113 -7.94 -22.09 -2.26
N TYR A 114 -8.47 -21.76 -1.07
CA TYR A 114 -9.90 -21.62 -0.85
C TYR A 114 -10.51 -20.52 -1.73
N TYR A 115 -9.80 -19.38 -1.90
CA TYR A 115 -10.25 -18.31 -2.79
C TYR A 115 -10.28 -18.76 -4.27
N PHE A 116 -9.30 -19.50 -4.73
CA PHE A 116 -9.29 -20.02 -6.09
C PHE A 116 -10.42 -21.04 -6.32
N ASP A 117 -10.65 -21.92 -5.35
CA ASP A 117 -11.63 -22.99 -5.47
C ASP A 117 -13.09 -22.48 -5.39
N HIS A 118 -13.34 -21.41 -4.62
CA HIS A 118 -14.70 -20.95 -4.31
C HIS A 118 -15.07 -19.58 -4.87
N TYR A 119 -14.08 -18.70 -5.11
CA TYR A 119 -14.35 -17.30 -5.44
C TYR A 119 -13.65 -16.79 -6.70
N GLN A 120 -13.13 -17.68 -7.53
CA GLN A 120 -12.69 -17.33 -8.87
C GLN A 120 -13.81 -17.53 -9.87
N ASP A 121 -14.24 -16.45 -10.55
CA ASP A 121 -15.30 -16.53 -11.53
C ASP A 121 -14.83 -17.13 -12.88
N LYS A 122 -15.78 -17.31 -13.80
CA LYS A 122 -15.48 -17.88 -15.14
C LYS A 122 -14.54 -17.02 -15.98
N SER A 123 -14.44 -15.71 -15.72
CA SER A 123 -13.49 -14.80 -16.39
C SER A 123 -12.10 -14.82 -15.76
N GLY A 124 -11.93 -15.49 -14.64
CA GLY A 124 -10.69 -15.56 -13.88
C GLY A 124 -10.60 -14.56 -12.74
N LEU A 125 -11.51 -13.61 -12.62
CA LEU A 125 -11.51 -12.63 -11.54
C LEU A 125 -11.84 -13.29 -10.19
N LEU A 126 -11.19 -12.79 -9.13
CA LEU A 126 -11.53 -13.17 -7.77
C LEU A 126 -12.62 -12.26 -7.21
N ILE A 127 -13.52 -12.84 -6.39
CA ILE A 127 -14.57 -12.08 -5.67
C ILE A 127 -13.91 -11.33 -4.50
N TRP A 128 -13.21 -10.28 -4.79
CA TRP A 128 -12.53 -9.41 -3.83
C TRP A 128 -12.34 -7.99 -4.40
N GLY A 129 -11.74 -7.08 -3.60
CA GLY A 129 -11.42 -5.73 -4.05
C GLY A 129 -12.29 -4.68 -3.39
N GLY A 130 -12.33 -3.48 -3.96
CA GLY A 130 -13.00 -2.34 -3.35
C GLY A 130 -14.50 -2.48 -3.17
N HIS A 131 -15.18 -3.19 -4.10
CA HIS A 131 -16.63 -3.30 -4.13
C HIS A 131 -17.16 -4.71 -3.84
N ARG A 132 -16.29 -5.66 -3.54
CA ARG A 132 -16.68 -7.04 -3.26
C ARG A 132 -15.91 -7.61 -2.10
N PHE A 133 -16.58 -8.41 -1.28
CA PHE A 133 -16.01 -9.17 -0.18
C PHE A 133 -16.83 -10.45 0.02
N VAL A 134 -16.37 -11.31 0.90
CA VAL A 134 -17.12 -12.48 1.35
C VAL A 134 -17.70 -12.18 2.72
N ASP A 135 -18.97 -12.41 2.94
CA ASP A 135 -19.52 -12.43 4.30
C ASP A 135 -19.12 -13.72 5.00
N LEU A 136 -18.32 -13.63 6.04
CA LEU A 136 -17.80 -14.79 6.77
C LEU A 136 -18.92 -15.61 7.44
N LYS A 137 -20.08 -15.01 7.73
CA LYS A 137 -21.20 -15.71 8.33
C LYS A 137 -21.91 -16.67 7.38
N THR A 138 -21.93 -16.34 6.10
CA THR A 138 -22.68 -17.07 5.08
C THR A 138 -21.80 -17.71 4.01
N LEU A 139 -20.54 -17.31 3.95
CA LEU A 139 -19.58 -17.61 2.88
C LEU A 139 -20.08 -17.19 1.49
N GLN A 140 -20.99 -16.21 1.42
CA GLN A 140 -21.51 -15.68 0.16
C GLN A 140 -20.81 -14.39 -0.24
N PRO A 141 -20.60 -14.18 -1.55
CA PRO A 141 -20.12 -12.92 -2.09
C PRO A 141 -21.10 -11.78 -1.80
N GLU A 142 -20.61 -10.72 -1.19
CA GLU A 142 -21.35 -9.52 -0.82
C GLU A 142 -20.73 -8.25 -1.42
N GLY A 143 -21.43 -7.14 -1.31
CA GLY A 143 -20.99 -5.82 -1.71
C GLY A 143 -21.87 -4.73 -1.12
N PRO A 144 -21.49 -3.44 -1.25
CA PRO A 144 -22.21 -2.32 -0.64
C PRO A 144 -23.63 -2.18 -1.21
N SER A 145 -23.82 -2.49 -2.47
CA SER A 145 -25.14 -2.56 -3.12
C SER A 145 -25.12 -3.56 -4.29
N GLU A 146 -26.30 -3.94 -4.77
CA GLU A 146 -26.40 -4.81 -5.94
C GLU A 146 -25.86 -4.17 -7.23
N LYS A 147 -25.83 -2.84 -7.29
CA LYS A 147 -25.34 -2.09 -8.45
C LYS A 147 -23.81 -2.04 -8.50
N ASP A 148 -23.13 -2.24 -7.36
CA ASP A 148 -21.67 -2.10 -7.23
C ASP A 148 -20.97 -3.46 -7.28
N ARG A 149 -21.52 -4.43 -8.01
CA ARG A 149 -20.94 -5.77 -8.19
C ARG A 149 -19.84 -5.77 -9.25
N VAL A 150 -18.80 -4.98 -9.01
CA VAL A 150 -17.66 -4.86 -9.90
C VAL A 150 -16.38 -5.24 -9.17
N HIS A 151 -15.42 -5.75 -9.93
CA HIS A 151 -14.06 -5.96 -9.43
C HIS A 151 -13.33 -4.63 -9.36
N GLU A 152 -12.63 -4.35 -8.27
CA GLU A 152 -11.79 -3.16 -8.13
C GLU A 152 -10.56 -3.43 -7.27
N LEU A 153 -9.38 -3.10 -7.81
CA LEU A 153 -8.13 -3.02 -7.07
C LEU A 153 -7.56 -1.61 -7.19
N LYS A 154 -6.98 -1.11 -6.10
CA LYS A 154 -6.26 0.16 -6.04
C LYS A 154 -5.12 0.03 -5.03
N ASN A 155 -3.88 -0.08 -5.51
CA ASN A 155 -2.70 -0.31 -4.67
C ASN A 155 -2.83 -1.53 -3.73
N ALA A 156 -3.54 -2.56 -4.15
CA ALA A 156 -3.70 -3.77 -3.34
C ALA A 156 -2.44 -4.63 -3.36
N TYR A 157 -1.75 -4.67 -4.50
CA TYR A 157 -0.52 -5.42 -4.72
C TYR A 157 -0.59 -6.84 -4.15
N PRO A 158 -1.43 -7.72 -4.71
CA PRO A 158 -1.57 -9.09 -4.26
C PRO A 158 -0.23 -9.80 -4.11
N TYR A 159 -0.13 -10.71 -3.15
CA TYR A 159 1.10 -11.47 -2.94
C TYR A 159 1.21 -12.60 -3.99
N TYR A 160 1.51 -12.21 -5.23
CA TYR A 160 1.53 -13.11 -6.38
C TYR A 160 2.52 -14.26 -6.23
N GLU A 161 3.65 -14.06 -5.56
CA GLU A 161 4.63 -15.11 -5.28
C GLU A 161 3.97 -16.30 -4.54
N LEU A 162 3.21 -16.00 -3.50
CA LEU A 162 2.43 -17.02 -2.78
C LEU A 162 1.33 -17.61 -3.66
N MET A 163 0.60 -16.77 -4.40
CA MET A 163 -0.47 -17.22 -5.27
C MET A 163 0.04 -18.16 -6.36
N PHE A 164 1.17 -17.84 -7.02
CA PHE A 164 1.81 -18.71 -8.00
C PHE A 164 2.35 -20.00 -7.39
N ALA A 165 2.85 -19.96 -6.17
CA ALA A 165 3.30 -21.16 -5.45
C ALA A 165 2.14 -22.10 -5.07
N VAL A 166 0.93 -21.56 -4.82
CA VAL A 166 -0.26 -22.35 -4.47
C VAL A 166 -0.94 -22.92 -5.70
N ASP A 167 -1.20 -22.06 -6.71
CA ASP A 167 -1.84 -22.49 -7.96
C ASP A 167 -1.44 -21.57 -9.12
N LYS A 168 -0.46 -22.02 -9.88
CA LYS A 168 0.09 -21.27 -11.01
C LYS A 168 -0.96 -21.02 -12.11
N PRO A 169 -1.73 -22.02 -12.58
CA PRO A 169 -2.79 -21.82 -13.56
C PRO A 169 -3.88 -20.85 -13.10
N ALA A 170 -4.36 -20.97 -11.87
CA ALA A 170 -5.42 -20.11 -11.33
C ALA A 170 -4.92 -18.65 -11.18
N THR A 171 -3.69 -18.45 -10.72
CA THR A 171 -3.06 -17.12 -10.61
C THR A 171 -2.90 -16.47 -11.98
N ALA A 172 -2.38 -17.20 -12.96
CA ALA A 172 -2.23 -16.69 -14.33
C ALA A 172 -3.61 -16.34 -14.94
N ARG A 173 -4.63 -17.15 -14.68
CA ARG A 173 -6.02 -16.89 -15.12
C ARG A 173 -6.57 -15.63 -14.46
N PHE A 174 -6.31 -15.42 -13.15
CA PHE A 174 -6.72 -14.20 -12.47
C PHE A 174 -6.08 -12.95 -13.09
N ILE A 175 -4.77 -12.96 -13.33
CA ILE A 175 -4.08 -11.81 -13.91
C ILE A 175 -4.58 -11.49 -15.33
N ARG A 176 -4.79 -12.51 -16.17
CA ARG A 176 -5.36 -12.31 -17.50
C ARG A 176 -6.79 -11.79 -17.43
N GLY A 177 -7.61 -12.33 -16.52
CA GLY A 177 -8.97 -11.85 -16.25
C GLY A 177 -8.97 -10.39 -15.77
N PHE A 178 -8.05 -10.03 -14.91
CA PHE A 178 -7.89 -8.67 -14.40
C PHE A 178 -7.58 -7.68 -15.54
N TRP A 179 -6.61 -7.96 -16.39
CA TRP A 179 -6.33 -7.14 -17.56
C TRP A 179 -7.50 -7.10 -18.55
N ASN A 180 -8.15 -8.25 -18.81
CA ASN A 180 -9.29 -8.33 -19.70
C ASN A 180 -10.47 -7.48 -19.23
N ALA A 181 -10.72 -7.43 -17.93
CA ALA A 181 -11.86 -6.70 -17.37
C ALA A 181 -11.61 -5.20 -17.26
N HIS A 182 -10.37 -4.79 -16.96
CA HIS A 182 -10.03 -3.41 -16.62
C HIS A 182 -9.50 -2.58 -17.78
N VAL A 183 -8.91 -3.19 -18.82
CA VAL A 183 -8.51 -2.49 -20.05
C VAL A 183 -9.71 -2.48 -21.01
N TYR A 184 -10.26 -1.31 -21.25
CA TYR A 184 -11.40 -1.17 -22.17
C TYR A 184 -11.00 -0.60 -23.54
N ASN A 185 -9.86 0.08 -23.63
CA ASN A 185 -9.30 0.53 -24.91
C ASN A 185 -7.81 0.15 -25.01
N TRP A 186 -7.54 -0.97 -25.64
CA TRP A 186 -6.17 -1.49 -25.82
C TRP A 186 -5.30 -0.63 -26.73
N LYS A 187 -5.90 0.11 -27.68
CA LYS A 187 -5.12 0.95 -28.60
C LYS A 187 -4.46 2.13 -27.88
N THR A 188 -5.12 2.67 -26.87
CA THR A 188 -4.68 3.87 -26.13
C THR A 188 -4.31 3.56 -24.68
N MET A 189 -4.44 2.31 -24.25
CA MET A 189 -4.24 1.88 -22.87
C MET A 189 -5.17 2.54 -21.85
N GLU A 190 -6.36 2.97 -22.30
CA GLU A 190 -7.35 3.45 -21.33
C GLU A 190 -7.87 2.32 -20.48
N THR A 191 -7.83 2.52 -19.17
CA THR A 191 -8.25 1.57 -18.17
C THR A 191 -9.42 2.12 -17.35
N SER A 192 -10.15 1.22 -16.71
CA SER A 192 -11.14 1.56 -15.69
C SER A 192 -10.71 0.92 -14.37
N ARG A 193 -10.88 1.63 -13.26
CA ARG A 193 -10.72 1.01 -11.93
C ARG A 193 -11.79 -0.06 -11.65
N HIS A 194 -12.89 -0.06 -12.41
CA HIS A 194 -13.98 -1.03 -12.28
C HIS A 194 -13.93 -2.03 -13.43
N GLY A 195 -13.90 -3.31 -13.10
CA GLY A 195 -13.91 -4.41 -14.05
C GLY A 195 -15.16 -5.28 -13.88
N GLU A 196 -15.75 -5.73 -15.00
CA GLU A 196 -16.93 -6.57 -14.98
C GLU A 196 -16.59 -8.04 -14.78
N TYR A 197 -17.28 -8.70 -13.85
CA TYR A 197 -17.23 -10.15 -13.68
C TYR A 197 -17.86 -10.86 -14.87
N GLY A 198 -17.36 -12.04 -15.18
CA GLY A 198 -17.90 -12.89 -16.22
C GLY A 198 -17.63 -12.44 -17.64
N LYS A 199 -16.83 -11.40 -17.88
CA LYS A 199 -16.45 -10.93 -19.20
C LYS A 199 -15.67 -12.02 -19.96
N ALA A 200 -16.12 -12.36 -21.17
CA ALA A 200 -15.41 -13.33 -22.01
C ALA A 200 -13.97 -12.87 -22.29
N MET A 201 -13.02 -13.82 -22.25
CA MET A 201 -11.61 -13.53 -22.50
C MET A 201 -11.39 -13.01 -23.91
N GLY A 202 -10.78 -11.83 -24.03
CA GLY A 202 -10.41 -11.22 -25.29
C GLY A 202 -8.99 -11.62 -25.75
N LYS A 203 -8.46 -10.86 -26.70
CA LYS A 203 -7.13 -11.12 -27.30
C LYS A 203 -5.95 -10.80 -26.41
N LEU A 204 -6.16 -10.08 -25.29
CA LEU A 204 -5.12 -9.66 -24.34
C LEU A 204 -3.89 -9.05 -25.05
N TRP A 205 -2.75 -9.72 -24.93
CA TRP A 205 -1.44 -9.24 -25.44
C TRP A 205 -1.35 -9.21 -26.97
N GLU A 206 -2.29 -9.82 -27.69
CA GLU A 206 -2.37 -9.84 -29.16
C GLU A 206 -3.15 -8.63 -29.72
N ASN A 207 -3.60 -7.72 -28.87
CA ASN A 207 -4.24 -6.49 -29.30
C ASN A 207 -3.25 -5.53 -29.99
N ASN A 208 -3.78 -4.64 -30.83
CA ASN A 208 -2.99 -3.56 -31.42
C ASN A 208 -2.86 -2.41 -30.42
N PHE A 209 -1.67 -1.85 -30.34
CA PHE A 209 -1.39 -0.63 -29.60
C PHE A 209 -1.01 0.50 -30.57
N THR A 210 -1.63 1.64 -30.41
CA THR A 210 -1.29 2.86 -31.13
C THR A 210 -0.95 3.90 -30.08
N GLN A 211 0.33 4.15 -29.89
CA GLN A 211 0.80 5.15 -28.95
C GLN A 211 0.24 6.51 -29.35
N GLN A 212 -0.69 7.01 -28.55
CA GLN A 212 -1.24 8.35 -28.71
C GLN A 212 -0.94 9.16 -27.44
N PRO A 213 -0.72 10.47 -27.55
CA PRO A 213 -0.56 11.31 -26.37
C PRO A 213 -1.76 11.17 -25.46
N PRO A 214 -1.56 10.81 -24.18
CA PRO A 214 -2.63 10.78 -23.20
C PRO A 214 -3.25 12.16 -23.01
N PHE A 215 -4.48 12.19 -22.62
CA PHE A 215 -5.23 13.41 -22.35
C PHE A 215 -5.95 13.34 -21.01
N PHE A 216 -6.26 14.49 -20.43
CA PHE A 216 -6.96 14.58 -19.14
C PHE A 216 -8.44 14.85 -19.38
N ALA A 217 -9.28 13.86 -19.18
CA ALA A 217 -10.72 13.99 -19.20
C ALA A 217 -11.32 13.36 -17.94
N THR A 218 -12.58 13.62 -17.70
CA THR A 218 -13.26 13.20 -16.48
C THR A 218 -13.94 11.84 -16.59
N LYS A 219 -14.27 11.42 -17.79
CA LYS A 219 -14.97 10.15 -18.04
C LYS A 219 -13.97 9.09 -18.48
N GLY A 220 -14.10 7.89 -17.93
CA GLY A 220 -13.21 6.79 -18.27
C GLY A 220 -11.78 7.00 -17.80
N LEU A 221 -11.59 7.49 -16.59
CA LEU A 221 -10.29 7.87 -16.03
C LEU A 221 -9.40 6.67 -15.75
N SER A 222 -8.18 6.72 -16.29
CA SER A 222 -7.13 5.74 -16.02
C SER A 222 -6.29 6.22 -14.83
N PHE A 223 -6.76 5.89 -13.62
CA PHE A 223 -6.08 6.27 -12.39
C PHE A 223 -4.80 5.47 -12.18
N LEU A 224 -3.74 6.14 -11.76
CA LEU A 224 -2.42 5.54 -11.53
C LEU A 224 -2.46 4.39 -10.51
N ASN A 225 -3.24 4.52 -9.44
CA ASN A 225 -3.33 3.48 -8.41
C ASN A 225 -3.94 2.16 -8.93
N ALA A 226 -4.93 2.21 -9.83
CA ALA A 226 -5.44 1.02 -10.51
C ALA A 226 -4.49 0.55 -11.63
N GLY A 227 -3.89 1.49 -12.34
CA GLY A 227 -2.88 1.18 -13.36
C GLY A 227 -1.67 0.46 -12.81
N ASN A 228 -1.23 0.82 -11.61
CA ASN A 228 -0.10 0.14 -10.96
C ASN A 228 -0.41 -1.29 -10.52
N ASP A 229 -1.63 -1.60 -10.08
CA ASP A 229 -2.02 -3.00 -9.86
C ASP A 229 -1.95 -3.82 -11.16
N LEU A 230 -2.36 -3.22 -12.29
CA LEU A 230 -2.21 -3.85 -13.61
C LEU A 230 -0.75 -4.03 -14.00
N ILE A 231 0.08 -3.00 -13.86
CA ILE A 231 1.51 -3.06 -14.17
C ILE A 231 2.18 -4.14 -13.32
N TYR A 232 1.92 -4.16 -12.02
CA TYR A 232 2.47 -5.14 -11.10
C TYR A 232 2.04 -6.55 -11.47
N SER A 233 0.76 -6.79 -11.67
CA SER A 233 0.22 -8.12 -11.98
C SER A 233 0.79 -8.70 -13.27
N ALA A 234 0.86 -7.90 -14.35
CA ALA A 234 1.41 -8.37 -15.62
C ALA A 234 2.91 -8.63 -15.54
N SER A 235 3.65 -7.84 -14.77
CA SER A 235 5.07 -8.08 -14.53
C SER A 235 5.31 -9.37 -13.75
N MET A 236 4.48 -9.66 -12.75
CA MET A 236 4.53 -10.93 -12.03
C MET A 236 4.14 -12.12 -12.92
N LEU A 237 3.18 -11.92 -13.84
CA LEU A 237 2.87 -12.96 -14.83
C LEU A 237 4.04 -13.26 -15.75
N TYR A 238 4.82 -12.23 -16.13
CA TYR A 238 6.07 -12.42 -16.85
C TYR A 238 7.10 -13.19 -16.01
N GLU A 239 7.33 -12.75 -14.78
CA GLU A 239 8.35 -13.31 -13.89
C GLU A 239 8.10 -14.79 -13.57
N TYR A 240 6.86 -15.16 -13.23
CA TYR A 240 6.50 -16.51 -12.80
C TYR A 240 5.96 -17.43 -13.90
N ASN A 241 5.45 -16.88 -14.98
CA ASN A 241 4.85 -17.66 -16.08
C ASN A 241 5.56 -17.47 -17.44
N HIS A 242 6.58 -16.60 -17.50
CA HIS A 242 7.36 -16.30 -18.71
C HIS A 242 6.53 -15.76 -19.88
N GLU A 243 5.44 -15.06 -19.57
CA GLU A 243 4.52 -14.50 -20.56
C GLU A 243 5.02 -13.12 -21.02
N THR A 244 5.89 -13.11 -22.02
CA THR A 244 6.59 -11.88 -22.47
C THR A 244 5.64 -10.77 -22.91
N GLY A 245 4.50 -11.12 -23.53
CA GLY A 245 3.46 -10.15 -23.88
C GLY A 245 2.94 -9.35 -22.70
N ALA A 246 2.84 -9.97 -21.52
CA ALA A 246 2.38 -9.30 -20.31
C ALA A 246 3.32 -8.16 -19.90
N LEU A 247 4.64 -8.39 -19.89
CA LEU A 247 5.62 -7.35 -19.56
C LEU A 247 5.61 -6.20 -20.58
N VAL A 248 5.49 -6.53 -21.88
CA VAL A 248 5.38 -5.50 -22.93
C VAL A 248 4.21 -4.58 -22.67
N TRP A 249 3.05 -5.14 -22.31
CA TRP A 249 1.87 -4.33 -22.04
C TRP A 249 1.93 -3.60 -20.69
N ALA A 250 2.56 -4.17 -19.67
CA ALA A 250 2.86 -3.48 -18.42
C ALA A 250 3.71 -2.22 -18.66
N LYS A 251 4.77 -2.33 -19.46
CA LYS A 251 5.61 -1.18 -19.83
C LYS A 251 4.87 -0.15 -20.68
N ARG A 252 4.00 -0.56 -21.60
CA ARG A 252 3.14 0.37 -22.37
C ARG A 252 2.24 1.16 -21.44
N LEU A 253 1.59 0.50 -20.46
CA LEU A 253 0.74 1.19 -19.49
C LEU A 253 1.56 2.14 -18.61
N ALA A 254 2.71 1.71 -18.11
CA ALA A 254 3.60 2.58 -17.32
C ALA A 254 4.00 3.84 -18.11
N GLN A 255 4.35 3.69 -19.40
CA GLN A 255 4.72 4.78 -20.28
C GLN A 255 3.57 5.79 -20.47
N GLN A 256 2.29 5.34 -20.44
CA GLN A 256 1.14 6.23 -20.54
C GLN A 256 1.00 7.19 -19.35
N TYR A 257 1.61 6.90 -18.22
CA TYR A 257 1.72 7.83 -17.08
C TYR A 257 2.95 8.75 -17.16
N VAL A 258 3.94 8.40 -17.99
CA VAL A 258 5.14 9.21 -18.22
C VAL A 258 4.93 10.26 -19.32
N LEU A 259 4.30 9.88 -20.43
CA LEU A 259 4.09 10.74 -21.58
C LEU A 259 3.39 12.08 -21.27
N PRO A 260 2.40 12.15 -20.36
CA PRO A 260 1.72 13.40 -20.02
C PRO A 260 2.41 14.21 -18.91
N ARG A 261 3.59 13.79 -18.44
CA ARG A 261 4.36 14.62 -17.51
C ARG A 261 4.62 15.99 -18.11
N ASP A 262 4.71 17.00 -17.28
CA ASP A 262 5.03 18.34 -17.75
C ASP A 262 6.47 18.38 -18.31
N LYS A 263 6.62 18.95 -19.51
CA LYS A 263 7.90 18.95 -20.24
C LYS A 263 8.98 19.82 -19.60
N LYS A 264 8.60 20.79 -18.77
CA LYS A 264 9.54 21.68 -18.08
C LYS A 264 9.97 21.13 -16.75
N THR A 265 9.03 20.52 -16.01
CA THR A 265 9.26 20.08 -14.63
C THR A 265 9.50 18.59 -14.50
N ASP A 266 9.05 17.79 -15.45
CA ASP A 266 8.94 16.31 -15.39
C ASP A 266 8.05 15.82 -14.23
N LEU A 267 7.24 16.70 -13.64
CA LEU A 267 6.29 16.32 -12.61
C LEU A 267 5.20 15.42 -13.19
N GLY A 268 4.89 14.36 -12.47
CA GLY A 268 3.99 13.30 -12.88
C GLY A 268 2.51 13.66 -12.81
N VAL A 269 1.70 12.75 -13.32
CA VAL A 269 0.24 12.87 -13.34
C VAL A 269 -0.41 11.72 -12.60
N TYR A 270 -1.55 12.01 -11.98
CA TYR A 270 -2.33 10.99 -11.27
C TYR A 270 -3.19 10.12 -12.19
N GLN A 271 -3.60 10.66 -13.32
CA GLN A 271 -4.51 10.00 -14.25
C GLN A 271 -4.31 10.50 -15.67
N PHE A 272 -4.69 9.66 -16.61
CA PHE A 272 -4.83 10.04 -18.02
C PHE A 272 -6.13 9.43 -18.57
N THR A 273 -6.51 9.87 -19.78
CA THR A 273 -7.59 9.27 -20.55
C THR A 273 -7.52 9.76 -21.99
N GLN A 274 -8.39 9.23 -22.84
CA GLN A 274 -8.50 9.71 -24.22
C GLN A 274 -9.13 11.11 -24.26
N ALA A 275 -8.76 11.91 -25.25
CA ALA A 275 -9.35 13.21 -25.46
C ALA A 275 -10.87 13.09 -25.70
N LEU A 276 -11.63 13.66 -24.79
CA LEU A 276 -13.09 13.78 -24.89
C LEU A 276 -13.46 15.25 -24.98
N LYS A 277 -14.50 15.55 -25.73
CA LYS A 277 -15.06 16.90 -25.72
C LYS A 277 -15.59 17.18 -24.30
N ARG A 278 -15.05 18.21 -23.67
CA ARG A 278 -15.55 18.67 -22.37
C ARG A 278 -16.92 19.29 -22.51
N ALA A 279 -17.79 18.97 -21.57
CA ALA A 279 -19.03 19.72 -21.43
C ALA A 279 -18.71 21.11 -20.86
N GLU A 280 -19.28 22.13 -21.41
CA GLU A 280 -19.32 23.42 -20.78
C GLU A 280 -20.32 23.36 -19.62
N THR A 281 -19.85 23.56 -18.41
CA THR A 281 -20.69 23.61 -17.22
C THR A 281 -20.32 24.84 -16.41
N THR A 282 -21.33 25.54 -15.94
CA THR A 282 -21.20 26.68 -15.04
C THR A 282 -21.47 26.30 -13.58
N ASP A 283 -21.82 25.04 -13.31
CA ASP A 283 -22.09 24.57 -11.97
C ASP A 283 -20.79 24.20 -11.26
N ASP A 284 -20.22 25.17 -10.59
CA ASP A 284 -18.99 25.01 -9.79
C ASP A 284 -19.22 24.20 -8.51
N SER A 285 -20.46 23.95 -8.11
CA SER A 285 -20.82 23.18 -6.93
C SER A 285 -20.88 21.67 -7.18
N ASP A 286 -20.99 21.24 -8.44
CA ASP A 286 -21.06 19.84 -8.81
C ASP A 286 -19.70 19.13 -8.63
N THR A 287 -19.54 18.49 -7.50
CA THR A 287 -18.33 17.72 -7.15
C THR A 287 -18.26 16.34 -7.80
N ASN A 288 -19.36 15.87 -8.41
CA ASN A 288 -19.51 14.54 -8.98
C ASN A 288 -19.75 14.56 -10.49
N SER A 289 -19.35 15.61 -11.16
CA SER A 289 -19.60 15.80 -12.59
C SER A 289 -19.15 14.61 -13.43
N LYS A 290 -20.04 14.14 -14.27
CA LYS A 290 -19.76 13.16 -15.33
C LYS A 290 -19.10 13.80 -16.57
N TYR A 291 -19.16 15.11 -16.70
CA TYR A 291 -18.96 15.80 -17.96
C TYR A 291 -17.89 16.89 -17.94
N GLY A 292 -17.25 17.13 -16.82
CA GLY A 292 -16.23 18.16 -16.72
C GLY A 292 -15.11 17.77 -15.76
N ASP A 293 -13.97 18.39 -15.91
CA ASP A 293 -12.85 18.24 -15.00
C ASP A 293 -13.10 19.10 -13.75
N ARG A 294 -13.09 18.48 -12.58
CA ARG A 294 -13.40 19.15 -11.30
C ARG A 294 -12.36 20.21 -10.93
N ALA A 295 -11.08 19.96 -11.24
CA ALA A 295 -10.02 20.94 -11.03
C ALA A 295 -10.19 22.13 -11.98
N GLN A 296 -10.46 21.87 -13.26
CA GLN A 296 -10.71 22.92 -14.25
C GLN A 296 -11.86 23.83 -13.82
N ARG A 297 -12.95 23.29 -13.29
CA ARG A 297 -14.08 24.09 -12.82
C ARG A 297 -13.75 24.90 -11.58
N GLN A 298 -12.99 24.34 -10.65
CA GLN A 298 -12.69 25.02 -9.38
C GLN A 298 -11.52 25.99 -9.48
N PHE A 299 -10.49 25.69 -10.30
CA PHE A 299 -9.25 26.45 -10.40
C PHE A 299 -9.01 27.06 -11.79
N GLY A 300 -9.72 26.58 -12.81
CA GLY A 300 -9.49 26.98 -14.21
C GLY A 300 -9.54 28.48 -14.48
N PRO A 301 -10.44 29.26 -13.88
CA PRO A 301 -10.46 30.72 -14.07
C PRO A 301 -9.16 31.40 -13.62
N GLU A 302 -8.52 30.92 -12.56
CA GLU A 302 -7.30 31.52 -12.03
C GLU A 302 -6.03 30.93 -12.65
N PHE A 303 -6.01 29.62 -12.94
CA PHE A 303 -4.84 28.89 -13.40
C PHE A 303 -4.95 28.38 -14.85
N GLY A 304 -5.99 28.82 -15.56
CA GLY A 304 -6.18 28.53 -16.96
C GLY A 304 -6.33 27.04 -17.30
N PRO A 305 -5.85 26.58 -18.46
CA PRO A 305 -5.99 25.20 -18.90
C PRO A 305 -5.16 24.20 -18.10
N ASP A 306 -4.22 24.67 -17.28
CA ASP A 306 -3.28 23.81 -16.57
C ASP A 306 -3.87 23.20 -15.30
N ALA A 307 -4.97 23.73 -14.78
CA ALA A 307 -5.66 23.23 -13.61
C ALA A 307 -6.55 22.02 -13.97
N LEU A 308 -5.98 20.83 -14.07
CA LEU A 308 -6.65 19.58 -14.40
C LEU A 308 -6.51 18.57 -13.26
N GLU A 309 -7.50 17.70 -13.06
CA GLU A 309 -7.41 16.66 -12.01
C GLU A 309 -6.17 15.80 -12.14
N GLY A 310 -5.74 15.51 -13.37
CA GLY A 310 -4.58 14.68 -13.64
C GLY A 310 -3.27 15.30 -13.15
N ASN A 311 -3.14 16.60 -13.12
CA ASN A 311 -1.91 17.32 -12.80
C ASN A 311 -1.98 18.17 -11.52
N MET A 312 -3.00 17.97 -10.68
CA MET A 312 -3.10 18.56 -9.34
C MET A 312 -2.32 17.75 -8.34
N LEU A 313 -1.16 18.25 -7.92
CA LEU A 313 -0.27 17.59 -6.94
C LEU A 313 -0.55 18.11 -5.52
N LEU A 314 -1.74 17.84 -5.02
CA LEU A 314 -2.10 18.06 -3.62
C LEU A 314 -1.73 16.82 -2.79
N LYS A 315 -1.73 16.94 -1.46
CA LYS A 315 -1.27 15.91 -0.51
C LYS A 315 -1.62 14.47 -0.93
N GLY A 316 -2.91 14.16 -1.13
CA GLY A 316 -3.34 12.81 -1.47
C GLY A 316 -2.85 12.32 -2.84
N ARG A 317 -2.78 13.20 -3.84
CA ARG A 317 -2.27 12.85 -5.17
C ARG A 317 -0.76 12.68 -5.17
N SER A 318 -0.04 13.53 -4.43
CA SER A 318 1.41 13.42 -4.29
C SER A 318 1.80 12.14 -3.55
N SER A 319 1.09 11.77 -2.47
CA SER A 319 1.30 10.49 -1.78
C SER A 319 1.06 9.31 -2.72
N THR A 320 -0.03 9.35 -3.49
CA THR A 320 -0.31 8.26 -4.45
C THR A 320 0.80 8.13 -5.50
N ILE A 321 1.31 9.23 -6.06
CA ILE A 321 2.31 9.18 -7.14
C ILE A 321 3.70 8.86 -6.59
N TYR A 322 4.16 9.61 -5.56
CA TYR A 322 5.56 9.66 -5.14
C TYR A 322 5.86 8.85 -3.88
N SER A 323 4.83 8.29 -3.23
CA SER A 323 4.99 7.34 -2.12
C SER A 323 4.43 5.97 -2.51
N GLU A 324 3.12 5.79 -2.54
CA GLU A 324 2.49 4.48 -2.71
C GLU A 324 2.91 3.77 -4.01
N ASN A 325 2.80 4.47 -5.15
CA ASN A 325 3.10 3.87 -6.45
C ASN A 325 4.59 3.84 -6.75
N ALA A 326 5.34 4.86 -6.34
CA ALA A 326 6.78 4.89 -6.54
C ALA A 326 7.47 3.71 -5.83
N LEU A 327 7.07 3.40 -4.60
CA LEU A 327 7.67 2.30 -3.83
C LEU A 327 7.47 0.95 -4.52
N MET A 328 6.26 0.67 -5.00
CA MET A 328 6.00 -0.55 -5.76
C MET A 328 6.82 -0.61 -7.05
N GLN A 329 6.86 0.49 -7.82
CA GLN A 329 7.61 0.55 -9.09
C GLN A 329 9.10 0.35 -8.89
N LEU A 330 9.70 0.92 -7.83
CA LEU A 330 11.11 0.72 -7.48
C LEU A 330 11.38 -0.73 -7.11
N SER A 331 10.50 -1.34 -6.31
CA SER A 331 10.63 -2.74 -5.91
C SER A 331 10.49 -3.67 -7.11
N LEU A 332 9.52 -3.40 -7.99
CA LEU A 332 9.32 -4.14 -9.23
C LEU A 332 10.53 -4.01 -10.16
N ALA A 333 11.07 -2.81 -10.31
CA ALA A 333 12.24 -2.58 -11.14
C ALA A 333 13.47 -3.33 -10.61
N ALA A 334 13.63 -3.43 -9.30
CA ALA A 334 14.69 -4.23 -8.68
C ALA A 334 14.53 -5.73 -8.96
N SER A 335 13.31 -6.27 -8.86
CA SER A 335 13.00 -7.68 -9.16
C SER A 335 13.25 -8.02 -10.64
N LEU A 336 12.77 -7.18 -11.55
CA LEU A 336 12.92 -7.39 -13.00
C LEU A 336 14.35 -7.17 -13.52
N GLY A 337 15.24 -6.55 -12.74
CA GLY A 337 16.62 -6.30 -13.15
C GLY A 337 16.72 -5.48 -14.45
N ALA A 338 17.38 -6.02 -15.47
CA ALA A 338 17.54 -5.33 -16.77
C ALA A 338 16.19 -5.04 -17.45
N ASP A 339 15.21 -5.93 -17.32
CA ASP A 339 13.88 -5.77 -17.87
C ASP A 339 13.09 -4.66 -17.17
N GLY A 340 13.45 -4.31 -15.95
CA GLY A 340 12.87 -3.20 -15.15
C GLY A 340 13.51 -1.83 -15.38
N ALA A 341 14.55 -1.72 -16.23
CA ALA A 341 15.37 -0.50 -16.36
C ALA A 341 14.57 0.75 -16.74
N GLU A 342 13.55 0.63 -17.61
CA GLU A 342 12.71 1.75 -18.01
C GLU A 342 11.83 2.22 -16.84
N ILE A 343 11.18 1.29 -16.13
CA ILE A 343 10.36 1.60 -14.93
C ILE A 343 11.23 2.27 -13.87
N LYS A 344 12.44 1.73 -13.61
CA LYS A 344 13.42 2.34 -12.71
C LYS A 344 13.69 3.79 -13.09
N LYS A 345 14.08 4.02 -14.35
CA LYS A 345 14.40 5.37 -14.82
C LYS A 345 13.23 6.33 -14.63
N TRP A 346 12.04 5.97 -15.10
CA TRP A 346 10.86 6.82 -15.03
C TRP A 346 10.48 7.16 -13.59
N THR A 347 10.61 6.20 -12.67
CA THR A 347 10.27 6.43 -11.26
C THR A 347 11.29 7.34 -10.58
N LEU A 348 12.58 7.11 -10.83
CA LEU A 348 13.65 7.94 -10.28
C LEU A 348 13.58 9.38 -10.80
N ASP A 349 13.37 9.57 -12.10
CA ASP A 349 13.20 10.91 -12.70
C ASP A 349 12.04 11.66 -12.03
N GLY A 350 10.89 11.00 -11.86
CA GLY A 350 9.73 11.59 -11.18
C GLY A 350 9.99 11.97 -9.73
N LEU A 351 10.69 11.12 -8.96
CA LEU A 351 11.05 11.42 -7.56
C LEU A 351 12.02 12.60 -7.48
N LYS A 352 13.02 12.69 -8.37
CA LYS A 352 13.95 13.82 -8.44
C LYS A 352 13.23 15.13 -8.81
N ALA A 353 12.32 15.06 -9.77
CA ALA A 353 11.47 16.19 -10.12
C ALA A 353 10.64 16.67 -8.93
N PHE A 354 9.99 15.73 -8.23
CA PHE A 354 9.19 16.07 -7.05
C PHE A 354 10.05 16.62 -5.90
N ALA A 355 11.24 16.07 -5.68
CA ALA A 355 12.22 16.63 -4.73
C ALA A 355 12.53 18.09 -5.04
N HIS A 356 12.81 18.39 -6.32
CA HIS A 356 13.23 19.73 -6.75
C HIS A 356 12.12 20.77 -6.64
N TYR A 357 10.90 20.44 -7.07
CA TYR A 357 9.81 21.42 -7.14
C TYR A 357 8.96 21.49 -5.88
N ALA A 358 8.77 20.38 -5.17
CA ALA A 358 7.82 20.29 -4.08
C ALA A 358 8.47 20.37 -2.69
N TYR A 359 9.66 19.79 -2.49
CA TYR A 359 10.24 19.67 -1.16
C TYR A 359 10.81 20.98 -0.65
N ASN A 360 10.48 21.33 0.59
CA ASN A 360 11.06 22.44 1.33
C ASN A 360 11.88 21.88 2.51
N PRO A 361 13.21 21.89 2.44
CA PRO A 361 14.06 21.36 3.50
C PRO A 361 14.05 22.24 4.78
N GLY A 362 13.61 23.50 4.69
CA GLY A 362 13.60 24.43 5.81
C GLY A 362 12.61 24.05 6.91
N ASP A 363 11.47 23.48 6.51
CA ASP A 363 10.40 23.08 7.44
C ASP A 363 9.95 21.62 7.25
N ASN A 364 10.64 20.86 6.40
CA ASN A 364 10.33 19.46 6.06
C ASN A 364 8.89 19.28 5.56
N THR A 365 8.48 20.10 4.60
CA THR A 365 7.15 20.02 3.98
C THR A 365 7.24 19.84 2.48
N PHE A 366 6.14 19.39 1.89
CA PHE A 366 5.89 19.46 0.46
C PHE A 366 4.88 20.55 0.13
N ARG A 367 5.12 21.28 -0.96
CA ARG A 367 4.20 22.27 -1.49
C ARG A 367 3.07 21.62 -2.27
N PRO A 368 1.82 22.10 -2.16
CA PRO A 368 0.77 21.78 -3.13
C PRO A 368 1.10 22.46 -4.46
N LEU A 369 1.12 21.71 -5.56
CA LEU A 369 1.56 22.20 -6.87
C LEU A 369 0.57 21.83 -7.98
N LEU A 370 0.64 22.57 -9.11
CA LEU A 370 0.30 22.02 -10.42
C LEU A 370 1.55 21.33 -11.02
N ALA A 371 1.36 20.37 -11.91
CA ALA A 371 2.49 19.67 -12.54
C ALA A 371 3.43 20.60 -13.32
N ASN A 372 2.95 21.74 -13.81
CA ASN A 372 3.81 22.76 -14.46
C ASN A 372 4.71 23.54 -13.47
N GLY A 373 4.69 23.20 -12.18
CA GLY A 373 5.48 23.83 -11.12
C GLY A 373 4.83 25.04 -10.46
N THR A 374 3.59 25.39 -10.82
CA THR A 374 2.87 26.47 -10.14
C THR A 374 2.61 26.11 -8.69
N ASP A 375 3.14 26.91 -7.77
CA ASP A 375 2.97 26.74 -6.31
C ASP A 375 1.57 27.23 -5.90
N LEU A 376 0.80 26.37 -5.28
CA LEU A 376 -0.53 26.64 -4.74
C LEU A 376 -0.51 26.91 -3.23
N SER A 377 0.67 27.03 -2.62
CA SER A 377 0.80 27.33 -1.18
C SER A 377 0.12 28.65 -0.86
N ASN A 378 -0.74 28.62 0.17
CA ASN A 378 -1.53 29.75 0.64
C ASN A 378 -2.61 30.27 -0.35
N TYR A 379 -2.85 29.57 -1.47
CA TYR A 379 -3.99 29.87 -2.32
C TYR A 379 -5.30 29.60 -1.54
N THR A 380 -6.19 30.57 -1.53
CA THR A 380 -7.50 30.45 -0.90
C THR A 380 -8.54 30.12 -1.98
N LEU A 381 -9.27 29.02 -1.80
CA LEU A 381 -10.29 28.59 -2.74
C LEU A 381 -11.36 29.67 -2.92
N ALA A 382 -11.50 30.14 -4.15
CA ALA A 382 -12.43 31.23 -4.48
C ALA A 382 -13.90 30.78 -4.52
N ARG A 383 -14.15 29.47 -4.67
CA ARG A 383 -15.47 28.86 -4.78
C ARG A 383 -15.53 27.46 -4.16
N ASP A 384 -16.74 27.00 -3.90
CA ASP A 384 -16.98 25.61 -3.46
C ASP A 384 -16.64 24.62 -4.58
N GLY A 385 -16.18 23.44 -4.23
CA GLY A 385 -15.89 22.38 -5.19
C GLY A 385 -15.34 21.12 -4.54
N TYR A 386 -14.84 20.21 -5.37
CA TYR A 386 -14.32 18.92 -4.94
C TYR A 386 -13.12 19.03 -3.99
N TYR A 387 -12.27 20.04 -4.21
CA TYR A 387 -11.02 20.22 -3.43
C TYR A 387 -11.23 20.99 -2.12
N GLY A 388 -12.43 21.41 -1.81
CA GLY A 388 -12.78 22.08 -0.56
C GLY A 388 -13.84 23.17 -0.76
N LYS A 389 -14.24 23.74 0.37
CA LYS A 389 -15.18 24.87 0.41
C LYS A 389 -14.47 26.17 0.09
N LYS A 390 -15.24 27.17 -0.43
CA LYS A 390 -14.78 28.54 -0.54
C LYS A 390 -14.14 29.02 0.77
N GLY A 391 -13.00 29.67 0.69
CA GLY A 391 -12.23 30.13 1.83
C GLY A 391 -11.25 29.10 2.42
N THR A 392 -11.24 27.85 1.94
CA THR A 392 -10.21 26.88 2.29
C THR A 392 -8.86 27.33 1.76
N VAL A 393 -7.84 27.35 2.64
CA VAL A 393 -6.46 27.70 2.26
C VAL A 393 -5.67 26.42 2.01
N LEU A 394 -5.07 26.30 0.84
CA LEU A 394 -4.14 25.21 0.53
C LEU A 394 -2.81 25.51 1.24
N LYS A 395 -2.33 24.54 2.01
CA LYS A 395 -1.08 24.69 2.79
C LYS A 395 -0.06 23.63 2.39
N PRO A 396 1.24 23.94 2.53
CA PRO A 396 2.26 22.91 2.57
C PRO A 396 1.88 21.83 3.60
N TYR A 397 2.27 20.61 3.33
CA TYR A 397 1.96 19.46 4.19
C TYR A 397 3.25 18.73 4.60
N PRO A 398 3.30 18.16 5.81
CA PRO A 398 4.49 17.49 6.31
C PRO A 398 4.94 16.34 5.39
N ALA A 399 6.25 16.22 5.19
CA ALA A 399 6.86 15.05 4.56
C ALA A 399 6.90 13.91 5.59
N GLY A 400 6.12 12.86 5.34
CA GLY A 400 5.97 11.71 6.24
C GLY A 400 7.00 10.62 6.02
N SER A 401 6.98 9.62 6.90
CA SER A 401 7.87 8.45 6.80
C SER A 401 7.57 7.58 5.56
N ASP A 402 6.38 7.68 4.99
CA ASP A 402 6.02 7.05 3.72
C ASP A 402 6.86 7.59 2.55
N PHE A 403 7.07 8.90 2.49
CA PHE A 403 7.99 9.52 1.54
C PHE A 403 9.45 9.20 1.87
N LEU A 404 9.83 9.19 3.16
CA LEU A 404 11.17 8.76 3.57
C LEU A 404 11.49 7.38 2.99
N LEU A 405 10.55 6.45 3.08
CA LEU A 405 10.73 5.09 2.54
C LEU A 405 10.93 5.11 1.02
N SER A 406 10.15 5.90 0.28
CA SER A 406 10.28 5.98 -1.18
C SER A 406 11.63 6.54 -1.60
N TYR A 407 12.12 7.61 -0.95
CA TYR A 407 13.44 8.18 -1.23
C TYR A 407 14.58 7.27 -0.78
N ALA A 408 14.45 6.59 0.36
CA ALA A 408 15.41 5.58 0.82
C ALA A 408 15.50 4.41 -0.17
N ARG A 409 14.36 3.87 -0.63
CA ARG A 409 14.31 2.82 -1.64
C ARG A 409 14.90 3.29 -2.97
N ALA A 410 14.59 4.49 -3.42
CA ALA A 410 15.17 5.08 -4.61
C ALA A 410 16.70 5.15 -4.50
N TYR A 411 17.21 5.58 -3.35
CA TYR A 411 18.65 5.67 -3.08
C TYR A 411 19.36 4.30 -3.09
N THR A 412 18.68 3.21 -2.76
CA THR A 412 19.27 1.86 -2.90
C THR A 412 19.54 1.48 -4.36
N LEU A 413 18.74 2.01 -5.28
CA LEU A 413 18.85 1.71 -6.72
C LEU A 413 19.73 2.70 -7.48
N GLU A 414 19.84 3.92 -6.99
CA GLU A 414 20.69 4.97 -7.55
C GLU A 414 21.15 5.91 -6.43
N GLN A 415 22.44 5.86 -6.13
CA GLN A 415 23.06 6.69 -5.09
C GLN A 415 23.21 8.14 -5.55
N ASP A 416 22.10 8.85 -5.60
CA ASP A 416 21.99 10.24 -6.08
C ASP A 416 21.84 11.21 -4.90
N GLY A 417 22.53 12.36 -4.98
CA GLY A 417 22.53 13.37 -3.92
C GLY A 417 21.17 13.98 -3.63
N ALA A 418 20.37 14.24 -4.66
CA ALA A 418 19.05 14.83 -4.47
C ALA A 418 18.09 13.85 -3.74
N LEU A 419 18.19 12.56 -4.03
CA LEU A 419 17.41 11.52 -3.32
C LEU A 419 17.85 11.42 -1.85
N TRP A 420 19.15 11.47 -1.61
CA TRP A 420 19.72 11.44 -0.26
C TRP A 420 19.30 12.65 0.58
N ASP A 421 19.42 13.86 0.02
CA ASP A 421 19.12 15.10 0.74
C ASP A 421 17.67 15.17 1.21
N VAL A 422 16.73 14.67 0.37
CA VAL A 422 15.31 14.56 0.76
C VAL A 422 15.14 13.50 1.86
N ALA A 423 15.72 12.31 1.70
CA ALA A 423 15.64 11.26 2.72
C ALA A 423 16.21 11.73 4.06
N ARG A 424 17.39 12.41 4.04
CA ARG A 424 18.02 13.00 5.22
C ARG A 424 17.15 14.06 5.88
N GLY A 425 16.59 14.98 5.08
CA GLY A 425 15.72 16.04 5.56
C GLY A 425 14.44 15.48 6.21
N ILE A 426 13.80 14.51 5.56
CA ILE A 426 12.59 13.87 6.11
C ILE A 426 12.92 13.10 7.40
N ALA A 427 13.99 12.32 7.44
CA ALA A 427 14.41 11.60 8.65
C ALA A 427 14.57 12.55 9.84
N LYS A 428 15.22 13.70 9.61
CA LYS A 428 15.38 14.75 10.62
C LYS A 428 14.04 15.35 11.05
N GLY A 429 13.17 15.68 10.08
CA GLY A 429 11.84 16.25 10.35
C GLY A 429 10.90 15.27 11.05
N GLN A 430 11.09 13.96 10.87
CA GLN A 430 10.36 12.89 11.55
C GLN A 430 10.94 12.54 12.93
N GLY A 431 11.92 13.30 13.41
CA GLY A 431 12.52 13.11 14.74
C GLY A 431 13.46 11.91 14.85
N LEU A 432 13.98 11.42 13.72
CA LEU A 432 14.94 10.30 13.72
C LEU A 432 16.40 10.80 13.89
N GLY A 433 16.60 12.11 13.94
CA GLY A 433 17.93 12.74 13.97
C GLY A 433 18.54 12.88 12.58
N ASP A 434 19.82 13.22 12.52
CA ASP A 434 20.56 13.40 11.27
C ASP A 434 21.19 12.07 10.84
N VAL A 435 20.76 11.53 9.70
CA VAL A 435 21.33 10.31 9.11
C VAL A 435 22.71 10.54 8.46
N GLY A 436 23.23 11.77 8.53
CA GLY A 436 24.54 12.15 8.01
C GLY A 436 24.54 12.46 6.52
N ASP A 437 25.70 12.80 6.00
CA ASP A 437 25.90 13.00 4.57
C ASP A 437 26.09 11.67 3.82
N MET A 438 26.16 11.74 2.49
CA MET A 438 26.36 10.56 1.65
C MET A 438 27.64 9.79 1.98
N ASN A 439 28.71 10.49 2.41
CA ASN A 439 29.99 9.88 2.77
C ASN A 439 29.96 9.20 4.14
N GLY A 440 28.92 9.44 4.95
CA GLY A 440 28.76 8.88 6.28
C GLY A 440 29.33 9.72 7.39
N GLU A 441 29.69 10.95 7.08
CA GLU A 441 30.08 11.93 8.09
C GLU A 441 28.84 12.55 8.74
N HIS A 442 29.01 13.12 9.93
CA HIS A 442 27.98 13.85 10.67
C HIS A 442 26.71 13.06 11.03
N ILE A 443 26.79 11.72 11.10
CA ILE A 443 25.68 10.90 11.57
C ILE A 443 25.40 11.23 13.05
N LYS A 444 24.18 11.68 13.32
CA LYS A 444 23.68 11.98 14.66
C LYS A 444 22.22 11.57 14.77
N VAL A 445 21.96 10.26 14.79
CA VAL A 445 20.60 9.73 15.00
C VAL A 445 20.10 10.03 16.41
N ASP A 446 18.79 10.19 16.56
CA ASP A 446 18.16 10.50 17.84
C ASP A 446 17.56 9.25 18.50
N LEU A 447 18.32 8.59 19.38
CA LEU A 447 17.85 7.43 20.13
C LEU A 447 16.81 7.78 21.24
N ALA A 448 16.52 9.07 21.47
CA ALA A 448 15.43 9.52 22.33
C ALA A 448 14.13 9.76 21.55
N THR A 449 14.11 9.49 20.26
CA THR A 449 12.93 9.67 19.40
C THR A 449 11.68 9.01 19.96
N ARG A 450 10.53 9.66 19.73
CA ARG A 450 9.20 9.10 19.99
C ARG A 450 8.52 8.56 18.71
N ASN A 451 9.24 8.62 17.58
CA ASN A 451 8.71 8.08 16.34
C ASN A 451 8.35 6.59 16.53
N SER A 452 7.16 6.23 16.12
CA SER A 452 6.61 4.86 16.17
C SER A 452 5.93 4.48 14.84
N ASP A 453 6.38 5.10 13.75
CA ASP A 453 5.84 4.89 12.41
C ASP A 453 6.55 3.68 11.76
N PRO A 454 5.81 2.61 11.37
CA PRO A 454 6.41 1.44 10.74
C PRO A 454 7.10 1.73 9.40
N TYR A 455 6.69 2.76 8.67
CA TYR A 455 7.37 3.20 7.45
C TYR A 455 8.81 3.63 7.71
N ALA A 456 9.08 4.24 8.87
CA ALA A 456 10.43 4.64 9.25
C ALA A 456 11.36 3.41 9.41
N ILE A 457 10.85 2.29 9.92
CA ILE A 457 11.63 1.05 10.05
C ILE A 457 12.05 0.54 8.67
N PHE A 458 11.11 0.42 7.72
CA PHE A 458 11.44 -0.01 6.36
C PHE A 458 12.44 0.93 5.69
N ALA A 459 12.27 2.25 5.84
CA ALA A 459 13.18 3.23 5.28
C ALA A 459 14.59 3.11 5.86
N LEU A 460 14.72 2.91 7.16
CA LEU A 460 16.01 2.74 7.83
C LEU A 460 16.70 1.43 7.45
N ILE A 461 15.93 0.36 7.19
CA ILE A 461 16.45 -0.89 6.63
C ILE A 461 17.01 -0.63 5.22
N ASP A 462 16.28 0.10 4.37
CA ASP A 462 16.75 0.44 3.02
C ASP A 462 18.02 1.29 3.05
N LEU A 463 18.08 2.32 3.92
CA LEU A 463 19.30 3.13 4.11
C LEU A 463 20.47 2.28 4.61
N TRP A 464 20.23 1.34 5.53
CA TRP A 464 21.25 0.40 5.98
C TRP A 464 21.68 -0.54 4.84
N GLN A 465 20.77 -1.04 4.04
CA GLN A 465 21.10 -1.90 2.90
C GLN A 465 22.01 -1.17 1.90
N ALA A 466 21.72 0.10 1.64
CA ALA A 466 22.52 0.93 0.71
C ALA A 466 23.91 1.27 1.25
N THR A 467 24.06 1.46 2.57
CA THR A 467 25.25 2.09 3.17
C THR A 467 26.01 1.21 4.16
N LYS A 468 25.35 0.18 4.70
CA LYS A 468 25.84 -0.71 5.79
C LYS A 468 26.20 0.02 7.09
N ARG A 469 25.63 1.22 7.34
CA ARG A 469 25.89 2.02 8.56
C ARG A 469 25.05 1.52 9.73
N PRO A 470 25.66 1.02 10.84
CA PRO A 470 24.91 0.39 11.95
C PRO A 470 23.91 1.32 12.62
N ALA A 471 24.21 2.63 12.71
CA ALA A 471 23.36 3.62 13.35
C ALA A 471 21.90 3.61 12.82
N TYR A 472 21.69 3.21 11.58
CA TYR A 472 20.34 3.13 11.01
C TYR A 472 19.53 1.95 11.56
N LEU A 473 20.19 0.84 11.88
CA LEU A 473 19.54 -0.27 12.59
C LEU A 473 19.31 0.06 14.07
N ASP A 474 20.21 0.82 14.69
CA ASP A 474 20.03 1.25 16.09
C ASP A 474 18.76 2.11 16.24
N ILE A 475 18.57 3.10 15.34
CA ILE A 475 17.36 3.94 15.38
C ILE A 475 16.11 3.16 14.93
N ALA A 476 16.22 2.21 13.98
CA ALA A 476 15.11 1.34 13.60
C ALA A 476 14.64 0.47 14.78
N GLN A 477 15.57 -0.05 15.58
CA GLN A 477 15.24 -0.77 16.81
C GLN A 477 14.52 0.13 17.83
N LYS A 478 14.96 1.38 17.97
CA LYS A 478 14.28 2.34 18.85
C LYS A 478 12.85 2.65 18.39
N VAL A 479 12.62 2.84 17.09
CA VAL A 479 11.26 3.01 16.53
C VAL A 479 10.41 1.76 16.79
N ALA A 480 10.99 0.58 16.61
CA ALA A 480 10.32 -0.70 16.90
C ALA A 480 9.93 -0.83 18.38
N ASP A 481 10.81 -0.43 19.30
CA ASP A 481 10.51 -0.43 20.74
C ASP A 481 9.37 0.54 21.08
N ASN A 482 9.31 1.69 20.41
CA ASN A 482 8.20 2.63 20.57
C ASN A 482 6.86 2.03 20.06
N ILE A 483 6.87 1.32 18.91
CA ILE A 483 5.69 0.59 18.42
C ILE A 483 5.23 -0.44 19.46
N LEU A 484 6.14 -1.23 20.01
CA LEU A 484 5.82 -2.24 21.02
C LEU A 484 5.25 -1.63 22.30
N ALA A 485 5.73 -0.45 22.70
CA ALA A 485 5.28 0.24 23.90
C ALA A 485 3.91 0.91 23.76
N HIS A 486 3.56 1.41 22.56
CA HIS A 486 2.42 2.32 22.41
C HIS A 486 1.31 1.82 21.47
N HIS A 487 1.59 0.83 20.62
CA HIS A 487 0.66 0.39 19.57
C HIS A 487 0.20 -1.06 19.73
N ARG A 488 0.23 -1.62 20.93
CA ARG A 488 -0.22 -2.99 21.20
C ARG A 488 -1.40 -3.02 22.16
N LEU A 489 -2.38 -3.86 21.82
CA LEU A 489 -3.53 -4.12 22.70
C LEU A 489 -4.00 -5.56 22.53
N ASN A 490 -3.92 -6.36 23.60
CA ASN A 490 -4.43 -7.74 23.67
C ASN A 490 -3.99 -8.65 22.50
N GLY A 491 -2.71 -8.55 22.11
CA GLY A 491 -2.13 -9.35 21.01
C GLY A 491 -2.24 -8.69 19.62
N PHE A 492 -3.04 -7.65 19.47
CA PHE A 492 -3.15 -6.90 18.21
C PHE A 492 -2.21 -5.70 18.18
N PHE A 493 -1.91 -5.23 16.95
CA PHE A 493 -1.35 -3.90 16.72
C PHE A 493 -2.47 -2.94 16.37
N VAL A 494 -2.45 -1.74 16.96
CA VAL A 494 -3.50 -0.73 16.85
C VAL A 494 -2.86 0.65 16.69
N ASP A 495 -3.53 1.56 15.97
CA ASP A 495 -3.02 2.92 15.80
C ASP A 495 -3.11 3.73 17.11
N SER A 496 -4.08 3.41 17.95
CA SER A 496 -4.26 3.97 19.28
C SER A 496 -4.92 2.95 20.21
N PRO A 497 -4.60 2.94 21.54
CA PRO A 497 -5.28 2.09 22.51
C PRO A 497 -6.79 2.32 22.61
N ASP A 498 -7.27 3.48 22.15
CA ASP A 498 -8.69 3.87 22.19
C ASP A 498 -9.50 3.39 20.98
N ILE A 499 -8.84 2.75 20.01
CA ILE A 499 -9.50 2.28 18.77
C ILE A 499 -10.37 1.05 19.06
N GLN A 500 -11.53 0.98 18.38
CA GLN A 500 -12.46 -0.15 18.45
C GLN A 500 -12.21 -1.21 17.39
N TYR A 501 -11.28 -0.95 16.47
CA TYR A 501 -10.99 -1.80 15.33
C TYR A 501 -9.50 -2.05 15.21
N ALA A 502 -9.09 -3.30 15.33
CA ALA A 502 -7.75 -3.76 14.97
C ALA A 502 -7.82 -4.45 13.60
N SER A 503 -7.19 -3.83 12.61
CA SER A 503 -7.02 -4.46 11.29
C SER A 503 -6.07 -5.64 11.40
N ILE A 504 -6.43 -6.77 10.81
CA ILE A 504 -5.53 -7.92 10.71
C ILE A 504 -4.42 -7.71 9.66
N ASP A 505 -4.55 -6.68 8.82
CA ASP A 505 -3.55 -6.30 7.79
C ASP A 505 -2.63 -5.15 8.24
N ASN A 506 -2.51 -4.92 9.54
CA ASN A 506 -1.67 -3.86 10.10
C ASN A 506 -0.20 -4.05 9.68
N ILE A 507 0.45 -2.96 9.29
CA ILE A 507 1.83 -2.99 8.76
C ILE A 507 2.90 -3.04 9.86
N SER A 508 2.57 -2.73 11.12
CA SER A 508 3.54 -2.75 12.22
C SER A 508 4.18 -4.12 12.43
N PRO A 509 3.44 -5.24 12.50
CA PRO A 509 4.07 -6.56 12.61
C PRO A 509 4.95 -6.90 11.40
N TYR A 510 4.61 -6.41 10.22
CA TYR A 510 5.42 -6.58 9.02
C TYR A 510 6.77 -5.85 9.14
N ALA A 511 6.76 -4.59 9.58
CA ALA A 511 7.98 -3.81 9.78
C ALA A 511 8.88 -4.43 10.86
N LEU A 512 8.29 -4.89 11.98
CA LEU A 512 9.02 -5.59 13.03
C LEU A 512 9.66 -6.89 12.53
N LEU A 513 8.94 -7.67 11.73
CA LEU A 513 9.44 -8.91 11.14
C LEU A 513 10.57 -8.66 10.15
N ALA A 514 10.45 -7.63 9.30
CA ALA A 514 11.49 -7.23 8.36
C ALA A 514 12.77 -6.77 9.10
N LEU A 515 12.62 -6.03 10.20
CA LEU A 515 13.76 -5.64 11.03
C LEU A 515 14.43 -6.86 11.67
N GLU A 516 13.68 -7.80 12.24
CA GLU A 516 14.24 -9.03 12.82
C GLU A 516 14.97 -9.88 11.76
N ALA A 517 14.39 -10.04 10.58
CA ALA A 517 15.03 -10.75 9.47
C ALA A 517 16.36 -10.07 9.08
N THR A 518 16.39 -8.74 9.07
CA THR A 518 17.59 -7.95 8.78
C THR A 518 18.66 -8.15 9.86
N LEU A 519 18.30 -8.06 11.14
CA LEU A 519 19.21 -8.25 12.27
C LEU A 519 19.78 -9.68 12.31
N GLN A 520 18.98 -10.68 11.93
CA GLN A 520 19.39 -12.07 11.81
C GLN A 520 20.13 -12.40 10.51
N LYS A 521 20.34 -11.42 9.61
CA LYS A 521 20.94 -11.60 8.29
C LYS A 521 20.17 -12.60 7.40
N LYS A 522 18.86 -12.63 7.54
CA LYS A 522 17.92 -13.46 6.78
C LYS A 522 16.90 -12.58 6.03
N THR A 523 17.36 -11.53 5.38
CA THR A 523 16.49 -10.54 4.71
C THR A 523 15.54 -11.17 3.72
N ASP A 524 15.96 -12.23 3.02
CA ASP A 524 15.15 -12.93 2.03
C ASP A 524 14.01 -13.77 2.65
N ALA A 525 13.98 -13.93 3.97
CA ALA A 525 12.89 -14.63 4.64
C ALA A 525 11.57 -13.84 4.58
N VAL A 526 11.64 -12.53 4.42
CA VAL A 526 10.48 -11.62 4.44
C VAL A 526 10.40 -10.88 3.11
N ALA A 527 9.26 -10.97 2.44
CA ALA A 527 9.02 -10.29 1.17
C ALA A 527 9.19 -8.76 1.32
N PRO A 528 9.62 -8.03 0.27
CA PRO A 528 9.75 -6.59 0.33
C PRO A 528 8.39 -5.92 0.52
N PHE A 529 8.33 -4.86 1.34
CA PHE A 529 7.13 -4.06 1.52
C PHE A 529 6.89 -3.19 0.27
N LEU A 530 5.67 -3.26 -0.28
CA LEU A 530 5.28 -2.58 -1.52
C LEU A 530 4.36 -1.38 -1.30
N ASN A 531 4.05 -1.04 -0.06
CA ASN A 531 3.05 -0.03 0.30
C ASN A 531 1.64 -0.36 -0.22
N GLY A 532 1.30 -1.65 -0.31
CA GLY A 532 -0.04 -2.10 -0.64
C GLY A 532 -0.98 -1.93 0.56
N SER A 533 -2.16 -1.46 0.28
CA SER A 533 -3.25 -1.44 1.26
C SER A 533 -4.55 -1.75 0.54
N GLY A 534 -5.14 -2.90 0.82
CA GLY A 534 -6.48 -3.20 0.35
C GLY A 534 -7.50 -2.25 0.96
N PHE A 535 -8.61 -2.07 0.30
CA PHE A 535 -9.73 -1.36 0.85
C PHE A 535 -11.04 -2.05 0.49
N THR A 536 -12.05 -1.83 1.32
CA THR A 536 -13.43 -2.26 1.06
C THR A 536 -14.31 -1.02 1.06
N GLU A 537 -15.05 -0.80 -0.01
CA GLU A 537 -16.08 0.23 -0.07
C GLU A 537 -17.40 -0.36 0.38
N GLY A 538 -18.09 0.35 1.25
CA GLY A 538 -19.35 -0.12 1.78
C GLY A 538 -20.19 1.00 2.37
N ALA A 539 -21.46 0.69 2.60
CA ALA A 539 -22.37 1.52 3.37
C ALA A 539 -22.52 0.93 4.77
N TYR A 540 -22.52 1.77 5.76
CA TYR A 540 -22.63 1.38 7.16
C TYR A 540 -23.68 2.24 7.88
N ARG A 541 -24.52 1.59 8.71
CA ARG A 541 -25.46 2.28 9.59
C ARG A 541 -24.77 2.63 10.90
N MET A 542 -24.68 3.91 11.17
CA MET A 542 -24.09 4.40 12.40
C MET A 542 -24.99 4.10 13.61
N PRO A 543 -24.44 4.09 14.85
CA PRO A 543 -25.24 3.92 16.07
C PRO A 543 -26.36 4.96 16.25
N ASP A 544 -26.21 6.15 15.67
CA ASP A 544 -27.24 7.19 15.67
C ASP A 544 -28.35 6.99 14.61
N GLY A 545 -28.28 5.87 13.86
CA GLY A 545 -29.22 5.53 12.80
C GLY A 545 -28.93 6.16 11.45
N SER A 546 -27.94 7.06 11.35
CA SER A 546 -27.52 7.63 10.07
C SER A 546 -26.81 6.57 9.22
N ALA A 547 -26.81 6.77 7.88
CA ALA A 547 -26.05 5.94 6.97
C ALA A 547 -24.78 6.65 6.51
N ARG A 548 -23.67 5.91 6.43
CA ARG A 548 -22.41 6.39 5.87
C ARG A 548 -21.94 5.42 4.78
N VAL A 549 -21.53 5.97 3.65
CA VAL A 549 -20.74 5.24 2.67
C VAL A 549 -19.27 5.43 3.04
N SER A 550 -18.58 4.35 3.31
CA SER A 550 -17.15 4.35 3.62
C SER A 550 -16.38 3.77 2.44
N THR A 551 -15.16 4.23 2.28
CA THR A 551 -14.24 3.69 1.29
C THR A 551 -13.22 2.72 1.90
N ARG A 552 -13.13 2.71 3.24
CA ARG A 552 -12.19 1.82 3.95
C ARG A 552 -12.79 1.40 5.27
N ASP A 553 -12.69 0.11 5.58
CA ASP A 553 -13.17 -0.43 6.85
C ASP A 553 -12.40 0.15 8.04
N ASN A 554 -11.07 0.30 7.96
CA ASN A 554 -10.27 0.93 8.99
C ASN A 554 -10.64 2.42 9.20
N GLU A 555 -11.03 3.16 8.16
CA GLU A 555 -11.54 4.53 8.31
C GLU A 555 -12.89 4.58 9.00
N LEU A 556 -13.77 3.61 8.69
CA LEU A 556 -15.10 3.53 9.28
C LEU A 556 -15.04 3.25 10.78
N PHE A 557 -14.15 2.36 11.20
CA PHE A 557 -14.04 1.92 12.59
C PHE A 557 -12.90 2.58 13.37
N ALA A 558 -12.15 3.49 12.74
CA ALA A 558 -11.07 4.26 13.39
C ALA A 558 -11.59 5.35 14.35
N LEU A 559 -12.63 5.01 15.11
CA LEU A 559 -13.21 5.91 16.12
C LEU A 559 -12.62 5.60 17.47
N LYS A 560 -12.23 6.64 18.19
CA LYS A 560 -11.95 6.52 19.62
C LYS A 560 -13.23 6.15 20.36
N MET A 561 -13.10 5.33 21.39
CA MET A 561 -14.24 4.99 22.24
C MET A 561 -14.90 6.27 22.76
N GLY A 562 -16.21 6.40 22.54
CA GLY A 562 -17.00 7.58 22.92
C GLY A 562 -17.02 8.72 21.90
N GLU A 563 -16.25 8.65 20.81
CA GLU A 563 -16.42 9.60 19.71
C GLU A 563 -17.60 9.17 18.83
N GLN A 564 -18.53 10.08 18.61
CA GLN A 564 -19.56 9.91 17.58
C GLN A 564 -19.01 10.44 16.25
N LEU A 565 -19.15 9.67 15.19
CA LEU A 565 -18.96 10.21 13.84
C LEU A 565 -19.95 11.35 13.64
N LYS A 566 -19.43 12.55 13.35
CA LYS A 566 -20.30 13.68 13.01
C LYS A 566 -21.15 13.30 11.80
N PRO A 567 -22.45 13.56 11.80
CA PRO A 567 -23.41 13.12 10.77
C PRO A 567 -23.01 13.47 9.32
N ASN A 568 -22.14 14.43 9.14
CA ASN A 568 -21.65 14.92 7.84
C ASN A 568 -20.15 14.68 7.64
N GLY A 569 -19.60 13.57 8.08
CA GLY A 569 -18.19 13.20 8.02
C GLY A 569 -17.40 13.57 6.76
N LYS A 570 -17.46 14.85 6.39
CA LYS A 570 -16.48 15.49 5.51
C LYS A 570 -15.38 16.01 6.43
N LYS A 571 -14.20 15.31 6.36
CA LYS A 571 -12.97 15.89 6.88
C LYS A 571 -12.71 17.23 6.24
#